data_0cf8d85e22a706bc687c69f98a3100d3
#
_entry.id   0cf8d85e22a706bc687c69f98a3100d3
#
_cell.length_a   1.000
_cell.length_b   1.000
_cell.length_c   1.000
_cell.angle_alpha   90.00
_cell.angle_beta   90.00
_cell.angle_gamma   90.00
#
_symmetry.space_group_name_H-M   'P 1'
#
loop_
_entity.id
_entity.type
_entity.pdbx_description
1 polymer ?
#
loop_
_entity_poly.entity_id
_entity_poly.type
_entity_poly.pdbx_seq_one_letter_code
_entity_poly.pdbx_strand_id
1 'polypeptide(L)'
;LEKVSDAALSTATGAGASHVDVRIERTRTGLLSLRDAKPETQSDETNFGIGVRVIVNGAWGFASSPDVSVETAQKLALTAVAMAKTSKPLSTDEISLVPEPVYAKKSWVSAYEIDPFSVTDADKKDRLASLSSKLLAAKGVNHTSAHTMYVKEQKHYADSAGTSTTQQRVRVQTQIEAISTGDHGFESMRTLAQPAGYGWEWMGNSIWNWDAEIEQLPTLLAEKVAAP
;
A
#
# COMPACT_ATOMS: atom_id res chain seq x y z
N LEU A 1 -18.19 -9.30 7.62
CA LEU A 1 -17.27 -9.93 6.68
C LEU A 1 -17.24 -11.46 6.86
N GLU A 2 -17.27 -11.98 8.11
CA GLU A 2 -17.25 -13.42 8.40
C GLU A 2 -18.28 -14.21 7.59
N LYS A 3 -19.57 -13.80 7.58
CA LYS A 3 -20.61 -14.46 6.79
C LYS A 3 -20.28 -14.57 5.29
N VAL A 4 -19.59 -13.58 4.75
CA VAL A 4 -19.21 -13.55 3.33
C VAL A 4 -18.07 -14.53 3.07
N SER A 5 -17.03 -14.52 3.91
CA SER A 5 -15.94 -15.49 3.80
C SER A 5 -16.40 -16.92 4.03
N ASP A 6 -17.24 -17.18 5.05
CA ASP A 6 -17.77 -18.51 5.34
C ASP A 6 -18.58 -19.10 4.17
N ALA A 7 -19.35 -18.26 3.49
CA ALA A 7 -20.11 -18.66 2.29
C ALA A 7 -19.18 -19.08 1.14
N ALA A 8 -18.10 -18.34 0.89
CA ALA A 8 -17.13 -18.72 -0.13
C ALA A 8 -16.37 -20.00 0.25
N LEU A 9 -15.89 -20.10 1.52
CA LEU A 9 -15.17 -21.26 2.03
C LEU A 9 -16.01 -22.53 1.90
N SER A 10 -17.27 -22.50 2.40
CA SER A 10 -18.16 -23.66 2.35
C SER A 10 -18.52 -24.06 0.91
N THR A 11 -18.77 -23.07 0.03
CA THR A 11 -19.12 -23.32 -1.36
C THR A 11 -17.96 -23.96 -2.14
N ALA A 12 -16.73 -23.40 -2.02
CA ALA A 12 -15.58 -23.94 -2.73
C ALA A 12 -15.17 -25.34 -2.21
N THR A 13 -15.21 -25.55 -0.89
CA THR A 13 -14.92 -26.85 -0.28
C THR A 13 -15.96 -27.89 -0.74
N GLY A 14 -17.26 -27.55 -0.74
CA GLY A 14 -18.32 -28.40 -1.26
C GLY A 14 -18.19 -28.72 -2.76
N ALA A 15 -17.54 -27.86 -3.55
CA ALA A 15 -17.25 -28.06 -4.96
C ALA A 15 -15.93 -28.82 -5.23
N GLY A 16 -15.24 -29.29 -4.18
CA GLY A 16 -14.07 -30.17 -4.25
C GLY A 16 -12.72 -29.47 -4.15
N ALA A 17 -12.66 -28.23 -3.63
CA ALA A 17 -11.40 -27.60 -3.33
C ALA A 17 -10.73 -28.25 -2.10
N SER A 18 -9.43 -28.57 -2.22
CA SER A 18 -8.59 -29.07 -1.11
C SER A 18 -8.07 -27.96 -0.20
N HIS A 19 -7.99 -26.73 -0.74
CA HIS A 19 -7.66 -25.50 -0.01
C HIS A 19 -8.49 -24.35 -0.57
N VAL A 20 -8.92 -23.48 0.33
CA VAL A 20 -9.63 -22.24 -0.02
C VAL A 20 -9.10 -21.13 0.88
N ASP A 21 -8.76 -20.00 0.30
CA ASP A 21 -8.56 -18.76 1.06
C ASP A 21 -9.38 -17.60 0.48
N VAL A 22 -9.85 -16.76 1.38
CA VAL A 22 -10.66 -15.58 1.06
C VAL A 22 -10.01 -14.35 1.64
N ARG A 23 -9.87 -13.30 0.81
CA ARG A 23 -9.42 -11.98 1.22
C ARG A 23 -10.47 -10.95 0.88
N ILE A 24 -10.88 -10.20 1.89
CA ILE A 24 -11.73 -9.02 1.70
C ILE A 24 -10.88 -7.82 2.13
N GLU A 25 -10.60 -6.93 1.19
CA GLU A 25 -9.63 -5.85 1.41
C GLU A 25 -10.23 -4.51 1.05
N ARG A 26 -10.02 -3.53 1.94
CA ARG A 26 -10.29 -2.12 1.72
C ARG A 26 -8.98 -1.36 1.83
N THR A 27 -8.57 -0.72 0.74
CA THR A 27 -7.40 0.13 0.68
C THR A 27 -7.82 1.56 0.38
N ARG A 28 -7.48 2.49 1.27
CA ARG A 28 -7.61 3.93 1.03
C ARG A 28 -6.23 4.50 0.83
N THR A 29 -6.04 5.18 -0.30
CA THR A 29 -4.78 5.80 -0.69
C THR A 29 -4.99 7.28 -0.88
N GLY A 30 -4.21 8.09 -0.18
CA GLY A 30 -4.12 9.52 -0.40
C GLY A 30 -2.78 9.88 -1.02
N LEU A 31 -2.79 10.80 -1.95
CA LEU A 31 -1.62 11.38 -2.60
C LEU A 31 -1.71 12.89 -2.57
N LEU A 32 -0.59 13.54 -2.26
CA LEU A 32 -0.42 14.97 -2.39
C LEU A 32 0.94 15.21 -3.02
N SER A 33 0.99 15.99 -4.11
CA SER A 33 2.24 16.46 -4.71
C SER A 33 2.27 17.97 -4.86
N LEU A 34 3.48 18.52 -4.69
CA LEU A 34 3.77 19.94 -4.88
C LEU A 34 4.96 20.09 -5.83
N ARG A 35 4.88 21.12 -6.65
CA ARG A 35 5.97 21.63 -7.48
C ARG A 35 6.30 23.04 -7.02
N ASP A 36 7.55 23.31 -6.69
CA ASP A 36 8.00 24.62 -6.23
C ASP A 36 7.12 25.17 -5.09
N ALA A 37 6.88 24.31 -4.08
CA ALA A 37 6.00 24.55 -2.92
C ALA A 37 4.52 24.83 -3.24
N LYS A 38 4.08 24.66 -4.49
CA LYS A 38 2.69 24.86 -4.91
C LYS A 38 2.01 23.51 -5.17
N PRO A 39 0.76 23.32 -4.72
CA PRO A 39 0.01 22.10 -5.01
C PRO A 39 -0.12 21.83 -6.50
N GLU A 40 0.17 20.57 -6.91
CA GLU A 40 0.08 20.11 -8.29
C GLU A 40 -0.98 19.00 -8.42
N THR A 41 -0.94 18.01 -7.52
CA THR A 41 -1.88 16.90 -7.55
C THR A 41 -2.34 16.57 -6.14
N GLN A 42 -3.62 16.22 -6.02
CA GLN A 42 -4.19 15.65 -4.79
C GLN A 42 -5.24 14.62 -5.16
N SER A 43 -5.17 13.45 -4.53
CA SER A 43 -6.21 12.42 -4.63
C SER A 43 -6.44 11.73 -3.29
N ASP A 44 -7.65 11.19 -3.12
CA ASP A 44 -8.06 10.33 -2.01
C ASP A 44 -9.00 9.27 -2.58
N GLU A 45 -8.52 8.06 -2.70
CA GLU A 45 -9.20 6.97 -3.36
C GLU A 45 -9.40 5.79 -2.41
N THR A 46 -10.55 5.14 -2.53
CA THR A 46 -10.84 3.91 -1.78
C THR A 46 -11.18 2.78 -2.75
N ASN A 47 -10.43 1.70 -2.65
CA ASN A 47 -10.71 0.44 -3.32
C ASN A 47 -11.22 -0.56 -2.29
N PHE A 48 -12.26 -1.33 -2.64
CA PHE A 48 -12.85 -2.37 -1.81
C PHE A 48 -13.24 -3.57 -2.65
N GLY A 49 -12.93 -4.77 -2.18
CA GLY A 49 -13.24 -5.97 -2.94
C GLY A 49 -12.98 -7.26 -2.18
N ILE A 50 -13.36 -8.36 -2.83
CA ILE A 50 -13.18 -9.73 -2.36
C ILE A 50 -12.41 -10.53 -3.41
N GLY A 51 -11.45 -11.35 -2.96
CA GLY A 51 -10.78 -12.38 -3.75
C GLY A 51 -10.94 -13.74 -3.11
N VAL A 52 -11.23 -14.73 -3.91
CA VAL A 52 -11.31 -16.14 -3.53
C VAL A 52 -10.27 -16.93 -4.31
N ARG A 53 -9.41 -17.63 -3.61
CA ARG A 53 -8.37 -18.48 -4.18
C ARG A 53 -8.56 -19.92 -3.70
N VAL A 54 -8.38 -20.86 -4.60
CA VAL A 54 -8.60 -22.29 -4.31
C VAL A 54 -7.50 -23.17 -4.88
N ILE A 55 -7.32 -24.35 -4.29
CA ILE A 55 -6.56 -25.45 -4.91
C ILE A 55 -7.54 -26.58 -5.19
N VAL A 56 -7.58 -27.05 -6.44
CA VAL A 56 -8.34 -28.24 -6.86
C VAL A 56 -7.41 -29.15 -7.63
N ASN A 57 -7.28 -30.40 -7.20
CA ASN A 57 -6.39 -31.40 -7.84
C ASN A 57 -4.94 -30.87 -8.05
N GLY A 58 -4.41 -30.11 -7.09
CA GLY A 58 -3.07 -29.56 -7.17
C GLY A 58 -2.91 -28.37 -8.12
N ALA A 59 -3.97 -27.75 -8.60
CA ALA A 59 -3.92 -26.53 -9.43
C ALA A 59 -4.61 -25.35 -8.76
N TRP A 60 -4.06 -24.14 -8.98
CA TRP A 60 -4.65 -22.90 -8.49
C TRP A 60 -5.82 -22.43 -9.35
N GLY A 61 -6.83 -21.87 -8.68
CA GLY A 61 -7.85 -21.03 -9.28
C GLY A 61 -8.09 -19.78 -8.46
N PHE A 62 -8.46 -18.68 -9.11
CA PHE A 62 -8.70 -17.39 -8.48
C PHE A 62 -9.85 -16.66 -9.17
N ALA A 63 -10.67 -15.99 -8.36
CA ALA A 63 -11.67 -15.05 -8.84
C ALA A 63 -11.85 -13.89 -7.88
N SER A 64 -12.16 -12.69 -8.37
CA SER A 64 -12.35 -11.50 -7.55
C SER A 64 -13.48 -10.61 -8.05
N SER A 65 -13.99 -9.75 -7.16
CA SER A 65 -15.04 -8.78 -7.45
C SER A 65 -14.95 -7.55 -6.52
N PRO A 66 -15.36 -6.37 -6.98
CA PRO A 66 -15.58 -5.23 -6.11
C PRO A 66 -16.87 -5.35 -5.27
N ASP A 67 -17.81 -6.24 -5.65
CA ASP A 67 -19.02 -6.51 -4.87
C ASP A 67 -18.73 -7.54 -3.77
N VAL A 68 -18.92 -7.12 -2.51
CA VAL A 68 -18.66 -7.91 -1.30
C VAL A 68 -19.98 -8.34 -0.68
N SER A 69 -20.66 -9.26 -1.35
CA SER A 69 -21.91 -9.88 -0.90
C SER A 69 -21.73 -11.39 -0.72
N VAL A 70 -22.64 -12.03 0.04
CA VAL A 70 -22.69 -13.50 0.19
C VAL A 70 -22.89 -14.18 -1.15
N GLU A 71 -23.81 -13.66 -1.96
CA GLU A 71 -24.11 -14.20 -3.28
C GLU A 71 -22.91 -14.15 -4.22
N THR A 72 -22.23 -13.00 -4.26
CA THR A 72 -21.00 -12.81 -5.06
C THR A 72 -19.89 -13.72 -4.57
N ALA A 73 -19.69 -13.85 -3.25
CA ALA A 73 -18.68 -14.73 -2.68
C ALA A 73 -18.88 -16.21 -3.11
N GLN A 74 -20.12 -16.69 -3.13
CA GLN A 74 -20.46 -18.04 -3.62
C GLN A 74 -20.18 -18.19 -5.12
N LYS A 75 -20.54 -17.21 -5.94
CA LYS A 75 -20.24 -17.20 -7.39
C LYS A 75 -18.74 -17.23 -7.65
N LEU A 76 -17.99 -16.41 -6.93
CA LEU A 76 -16.51 -16.37 -7.04
C LEU A 76 -15.88 -17.70 -6.65
N ALA A 77 -16.37 -18.35 -5.58
CA ALA A 77 -15.90 -19.66 -5.17
C ALA A 77 -16.05 -20.71 -6.28
N LEU A 78 -17.23 -20.78 -6.91
CA LEU A 78 -17.48 -21.69 -8.04
C LEU A 78 -16.63 -21.34 -9.27
N THR A 79 -16.47 -20.05 -9.57
CA THR A 79 -15.62 -19.58 -10.67
C THR A 79 -14.16 -19.97 -10.44
N ALA A 80 -13.62 -19.74 -9.23
CA ALA A 80 -12.26 -20.13 -8.88
C ALA A 80 -12.04 -21.64 -9.01
N VAL A 81 -13.01 -22.46 -8.54
CA VAL A 81 -12.97 -23.93 -8.69
C VAL A 81 -12.98 -24.33 -10.16
N ALA A 82 -13.81 -23.72 -11.00
CA ALA A 82 -13.84 -23.99 -12.43
C ALA A 82 -12.51 -23.63 -13.11
N MET A 83 -11.91 -22.48 -12.75
CA MET A 83 -10.59 -22.07 -13.26
C MET A 83 -9.49 -23.06 -12.88
N ALA A 84 -9.46 -23.52 -11.60
CA ALA A 84 -8.50 -24.52 -11.15
C ALA A 84 -8.62 -25.82 -11.94
N LYS A 85 -9.84 -26.30 -12.18
CA LYS A 85 -10.11 -27.51 -12.99
C LYS A 85 -9.66 -27.34 -14.45
N THR A 86 -9.85 -26.15 -15.01
CA THR A 86 -9.45 -25.85 -16.41
C THR A 86 -7.93 -25.73 -16.56
N SER A 87 -7.24 -25.18 -15.56
CA SER A 87 -5.78 -25.00 -15.60
C SER A 87 -5.01 -26.28 -15.25
N LYS A 88 -5.62 -27.25 -14.56
CA LYS A 88 -4.94 -28.50 -14.17
C LYS A 88 -4.26 -29.24 -15.33
N PRO A 89 -4.87 -29.44 -16.52
CA PRO A 89 -4.21 -30.13 -17.64
C PRO A 89 -2.97 -29.38 -18.18
N LEU A 90 -2.85 -28.08 -17.89
CA LEU A 90 -1.74 -27.22 -18.31
C LEU A 90 -0.64 -27.11 -17.24
N SER A 91 -0.88 -27.62 -16.04
CA SER A 91 0.06 -27.57 -14.92
C SER A 91 0.97 -28.79 -14.93
N THR A 92 2.28 -28.56 -14.91
CA THR A 92 3.30 -29.62 -14.84
C THR A 92 3.50 -30.12 -13.41
N ASP A 93 3.31 -29.23 -12.43
CA ASP A 93 3.56 -29.50 -11.01
C ASP A 93 2.26 -29.51 -10.20
N GLU A 94 2.24 -30.32 -9.15
CA GLU A 94 1.17 -30.33 -8.17
C GLU A 94 1.51 -29.38 -7.01
N ILE A 95 0.56 -28.47 -6.72
CA ILE A 95 0.71 -27.54 -5.62
C ILE A 95 0.34 -28.23 -4.30
N SER A 96 1.29 -28.23 -3.37
CA SER A 96 1.12 -28.66 -2.00
C SER A 96 1.51 -27.52 -1.04
N LEU A 97 0.64 -27.16 -0.12
CA LEU A 97 0.91 -26.12 0.86
C LEU A 97 1.62 -26.72 2.08
N VAL A 98 2.59 -25.99 2.60
CA VAL A 98 3.21 -26.32 3.90
C VAL A 98 2.18 -26.10 5.01
N PRO A 99 2.05 -27.00 5.98
CA PRO A 99 1.20 -26.78 7.15
C PRO A 99 1.60 -25.53 7.92
N GLU A 100 0.63 -24.68 8.22
CA GLU A 100 0.83 -23.46 9.01
C GLU A 100 -0.05 -23.48 10.27
N PRO A 101 0.33 -22.73 11.32
CA PRO A 101 -0.51 -22.57 12.50
C PRO A 101 -1.85 -21.92 12.15
N VAL A 102 -2.94 -22.41 12.74
CA VAL A 102 -4.28 -21.83 12.59
C VAL A 102 -4.45 -20.66 13.56
N TYR A 103 -4.83 -19.50 13.02
CA TYR A 103 -5.09 -18.28 13.78
C TYR A 103 -6.60 -17.95 13.75
N ALA A 104 -7.35 -18.58 14.64
CA ALA A 104 -8.78 -18.32 14.77
C ALA A 104 -9.03 -16.97 15.46
N LYS A 105 -9.79 -16.08 14.77
CA LYS A 105 -10.27 -14.79 15.30
C LYS A 105 -9.17 -13.89 15.91
N LYS A 106 -8.08 -13.72 15.17
CA LYS A 106 -7.01 -12.79 15.55
C LYS A 106 -7.19 -11.45 14.85
N SER A 107 -6.87 -10.38 15.59
CA SER A 107 -6.86 -9.01 15.06
C SER A 107 -5.50 -8.38 15.31
N TRP A 108 -5.01 -7.63 14.31
CA TRP A 108 -3.78 -6.88 14.40
C TRP A 108 -3.94 -5.50 13.75
N VAL A 109 -3.38 -4.49 14.42
CA VAL A 109 -3.33 -3.10 13.92
C VAL A 109 -1.88 -2.64 14.00
N SER A 110 -1.34 -2.07 12.93
CA SER A 110 0.00 -1.46 12.95
C SER A 110 0.04 -0.31 13.96
N ALA A 111 1.16 -0.16 14.65
CA ALA A 111 1.36 0.96 15.55
C ALA A 111 1.44 2.27 14.75
N TYR A 112 0.57 3.23 15.06
CA TYR A 112 0.61 4.60 14.57
C TYR A 112 -0.13 5.51 15.58
N GLU A 113 0.27 6.78 15.63
CA GLU A 113 -0.31 7.74 16.57
C GLU A 113 -1.38 8.60 15.90
N ILE A 114 -1.13 9.07 14.68
CA ILE A 114 -2.00 10.00 13.95
C ILE A 114 -2.44 9.36 12.64
N ASP A 115 -3.76 9.07 12.53
CA ASP A 115 -4.31 8.59 11.26
C ASP A 115 -4.13 9.68 10.18
N PRO A 116 -3.39 9.42 9.09
CA PRO A 116 -3.15 10.42 8.05
C PRO A 116 -4.44 10.89 7.36
N PHE A 117 -5.52 10.10 7.44
CA PHE A 117 -6.82 10.48 6.89
C PHE A 117 -7.66 11.33 7.86
N SER A 118 -7.22 11.52 9.10
CA SER A 118 -7.82 12.46 10.05
C SER A 118 -7.18 13.85 10.01
N VAL A 119 -6.01 13.98 9.40
CA VAL A 119 -5.32 15.26 9.22
C VAL A 119 -5.94 16.03 8.07
N THR A 120 -6.14 17.34 8.24
CA THR A 120 -6.75 18.16 7.18
C THR A 120 -5.83 18.27 5.96
N ASP A 121 -6.42 18.47 4.80
CA ASP A 121 -5.64 18.68 3.57
C ASP A 121 -4.82 19.97 3.63
N ALA A 122 -5.30 20.99 4.35
CA ALA A 122 -4.57 22.23 4.58
C ALA A 122 -3.28 21.96 5.38
N ASP A 123 -3.37 21.27 6.51
CA ASP A 123 -2.20 20.93 7.35
C ASP A 123 -1.17 20.09 6.60
N LYS A 124 -1.63 19.13 5.80
CA LYS A 124 -0.74 18.32 4.94
C LYS A 124 0.01 19.17 3.92
N LYS A 125 -0.73 20.05 3.22
CA LYS A 125 -0.16 20.98 2.22
C LYS A 125 0.82 21.93 2.87
N ASP A 126 0.47 22.54 3.99
CA ASP A 126 1.31 23.51 4.71
C ASP A 126 2.61 22.86 5.18
N ARG A 127 2.55 21.66 5.73
CA ARG A 127 3.76 20.94 6.13
C ARG A 127 4.68 20.63 4.94
N LEU A 128 4.14 20.10 3.86
CA LEU A 128 4.92 19.77 2.67
C LEU A 128 5.46 21.03 1.98
N ALA A 129 4.65 22.08 1.87
CA ALA A 129 5.04 23.37 1.31
C ALA A 129 6.12 24.06 2.13
N SER A 130 6.07 23.97 3.45
CA SER A 130 7.11 24.52 4.35
C SER A 130 8.47 23.89 4.05
N LEU A 131 8.57 22.58 3.95
CA LEU A 131 9.81 21.86 3.64
C LEU A 131 10.31 22.17 2.22
N SER A 132 9.40 22.15 1.24
CA SER A 132 9.69 22.46 -0.16
C SER A 132 10.18 23.92 -0.34
N SER A 133 9.56 24.89 0.35
CA SER A 133 9.95 26.31 0.30
C SER A 133 11.33 26.56 0.90
N LYS A 134 11.65 25.91 2.03
CA LYS A 134 13.00 25.97 2.63
C LYS A 134 14.06 25.50 1.63
N LEU A 135 13.79 24.39 0.97
CA LEU A 135 14.68 23.81 -0.02
C LEU A 135 14.82 24.69 -1.27
N LEU A 136 13.70 25.23 -1.77
CA LEU A 136 13.68 26.10 -2.95
C LEU A 136 14.46 27.43 -2.72
N ALA A 137 14.51 27.92 -1.47
CA ALA A 137 15.26 29.12 -1.11
C ALA A 137 16.77 28.89 -1.05
N ALA A 138 17.25 27.65 -1.10
CA ALA A 138 18.66 27.34 -0.99
C ALA A 138 19.41 27.64 -2.30
N LYS A 139 20.69 28.07 -2.16
CA LYS A 139 21.52 28.35 -3.31
C LYS A 139 21.76 27.11 -4.17
N GLY A 140 21.59 27.23 -5.48
CA GLY A 140 21.80 26.15 -6.46
C GLY A 140 20.57 25.25 -6.65
N VAL A 141 19.49 25.48 -5.93
CA VAL A 141 18.20 24.81 -6.15
C VAL A 141 17.33 25.69 -7.03
N ASN A 142 16.99 25.22 -8.22
CA ASN A 142 16.15 25.94 -9.17
C ASN A 142 14.66 25.53 -9.04
N HIS A 143 14.42 24.24 -8.75
CA HIS A 143 13.10 23.69 -8.57
C HIS A 143 13.07 22.69 -7.44
N THR A 144 11.87 22.43 -6.92
CA THR A 144 11.62 21.36 -5.97
C THR A 144 10.43 20.53 -6.40
N SER A 145 10.51 19.23 -6.15
CA SER A 145 9.36 18.32 -6.21
C SER A 145 9.14 17.71 -4.83
N ALA A 146 7.93 17.72 -4.34
CA ALA A 146 7.61 17.13 -3.04
C ALA A 146 6.31 16.34 -3.15
N HIS A 147 6.32 15.08 -2.71
CA HIS A 147 5.11 14.29 -2.67
C HIS A 147 5.03 13.48 -1.38
N THR A 148 3.80 13.23 -0.96
CA THR A 148 3.50 12.29 0.11
C THR A 148 2.35 11.39 -0.30
N MET A 149 2.55 10.09 -0.11
CA MET A 149 1.53 9.07 -0.26
C MET A 149 1.28 8.43 1.10
N TYR A 150 0.02 8.25 1.44
CA TYR A 150 -0.39 7.60 2.68
C TYR A 150 -1.48 6.57 2.38
N VAL A 151 -1.33 5.40 3.00
CA VAL A 151 -2.18 4.24 2.71
C VAL A 151 -2.70 3.67 4.01
N LYS A 152 -4.01 3.43 4.06
CA LYS A 152 -4.68 2.66 5.11
C LYS A 152 -5.29 1.41 4.48
N GLU A 153 -4.73 0.27 4.81
CA GLU A 153 -5.17 -1.04 4.36
C GLU A 153 -5.91 -1.75 5.49
N GLN A 154 -7.12 -2.23 5.22
CA GLN A 154 -7.90 -3.07 6.12
C GLN A 154 -8.20 -4.38 5.40
N LYS A 155 -7.79 -5.49 6.00
CA LYS A 155 -7.90 -6.83 5.40
C LYS A 155 -8.58 -7.80 6.36
N HIS A 156 -9.57 -8.51 5.86
CA HIS A 156 -10.07 -9.73 6.46
C HIS A 156 -9.57 -10.92 5.62
N TYR A 157 -8.95 -11.87 6.30
CA TYR A 157 -8.48 -13.13 5.71
C TYR A 157 -9.13 -14.30 6.42
N ALA A 158 -9.60 -15.27 5.67
CA ALA A 158 -10.07 -16.54 6.19
C ALA A 158 -9.67 -17.69 5.26
N ASP A 159 -9.42 -18.89 5.81
CA ASP A 159 -9.09 -20.07 5.04
C ASP A 159 -9.82 -21.34 5.50
N SER A 160 -9.73 -22.38 4.67
CA SER A 160 -10.36 -23.67 4.94
C SER A 160 -9.69 -24.47 6.08
N ALA A 161 -8.51 -24.07 6.54
CA ALA A 161 -7.86 -24.65 7.72
C ALA A 161 -8.40 -24.09 9.05
N GLY A 162 -9.20 -23.02 9.01
CA GLY A 162 -9.84 -22.40 10.17
C GLY A 162 -9.19 -21.09 10.62
N THR A 163 -8.21 -20.57 9.88
CA THR A 163 -7.68 -19.23 10.14
C THR A 163 -8.73 -18.18 9.79
N SER A 164 -8.88 -17.19 10.69
CA SER A 164 -9.71 -16.00 10.48
C SER A 164 -9.02 -14.82 11.15
N THR A 165 -8.53 -13.87 10.36
CA THR A 165 -7.78 -12.71 10.87
C THR A 165 -8.28 -11.41 10.28
N THR A 166 -8.20 -10.34 11.07
CA THR A 166 -8.36 -8.96 10.59
C THR A 166 -7.07 -8.19 10.81
N GLN A 167 -6.66 -7.42 9.82
CA GLN A 167 -5.45 -6.63 9.86
C GLN A 167 -5.76 -5.20 9.42
N GLN A 168 -5.14 -4.23 10.09
CA GLN A 168 -5.11 -2.85 9.64
C GLN A 168 -3.67 -2.37 9.60
N ARG A 169 -3.25 -1.80 8.47
CA ARG A 169 -1.94 -1.19 8.28
C ARG A 169 -2.09 0.25 7.88
N VAL A 170 -1.26 1.10 8.47
CA VAL A 170 -1.07 2.48 8.03
C VAL A 170 0.38 2.66 7.62
N ARG A 171 0.60 3.33 6.50
CA ARG A 171 1.93 3.59 5.93
C ARG A 171 1.95 4.99 5.35
N VAL A 172 3.08 5.67 5.51
CA VAL A 172 3.35 6.98 4.91
C VAL A 172 4.68 6.90 4.16
N GLN A 173 4.70 7.44 2.96
CA GLN A 173 5.90 7.66 2.17
C GLN A 173 5.93 9.11 1.73
N THR A 174 6.99 9.82 2.11
CA THR A 174 7.23 11.20 1.66
C THR A 174 8.60 11.26 1.01
N GLN A 175 8.67 11.95 -0.11
CA GLN A 175 9.92 12.26 -0.80
C GLN A 175 9.91 13.73 -1.19
N ILE A 176 11.04 14.40 -0.94
CA ILE A 176 11.27 15.78 -1.36
C ILE A 176 12.57 15.78 -2.16
N GLU A 177 12.56 16.46 -3.28
CA GLU A 177 13.66 16.49 -4.24
C GLU A 177 14.06 17.93 -4.54
N ALA A 178 15.36 18.20 -4.44
CA ALA A 178 16.00 19.41 -4.92
C ALA A 178 16.48 19.19 -6.36
N ILE A 179 16.23 20.15 -7.23
CA ILE A 179 16.58 20.09 -8.65
C ILE A 179 17.43 21.30 -8.99
N SER A 180 18.57 21.05 -9.65
CA SER A 180 19.45 22.05 -10.23
C SER A 180 19.44 21.93 -11.75
N THR A 181 19.36 23.07 -12.44
CA THR A 181 19.40 23.15 -13.89
C THR A 181 20.35 24.26 -14.32
N GLY A 182 21.09 24.07 -15.40
CA GLY A 182 22.04 25.05 -15.91
C GLY A 182 22.91 24.46 -17.01
N ASP A 183 24.09 25.04 -17.23
CA ASP A 183 25.05 24.57 -18.26
C ASP A 183 25.51 23.14 -18.03
N HIS A 184 25.46 22.66 -16.78
CA HIS A 184 25.70 21.26 -16.37
C HIS A 184 24.55 20.32 -16.73
N GLY A 185 23.44 20.81 -17.29
CA GLY A 185 22.24 20.05 -17.58
C GLY A 185 21.27 19.99 -16.42
N PHE A 186 20.70 18.81 -16.17
CA PHE A 186 19.74 18.54 -15.10
C PHE A 186 20.38 17.60 -14.06
N GLU A 187 20.38 18.04 -12.80
CA GLU A 187 20.76 17.22 -11.66
C GLU A 187 19.71 17.30 -10.54
N SER A 188 19.54 16.23 -9.83
CA SER A 188 18.62 16.20 -8.68
C SER A 188 19.15 15.38 -7.50
N MET A 189 18.70 15.74 -6.31
CA MET A 189 18.98 15.03 -5.07
C MET A 189 17.68 14.94 -4.24
N ARG A 190 17.37 13.75 -3.79
CA ARG A 190 16.15 13.48 -3.02
C ARG A 190 16.46 13.15 -1.55
N THR A 191 15.46 13.32 -0.70
CA THR A 191 15.50 12.87 0.69
C THR A 191 15.70 11.35 0.79
N LEU A 192 16.41 10.92 1.82
CA LEU A 192 16.70 9.51 2.11
C LEU A 192 15.62 8.83 2.97
N ALA A 193 14.66 9.61 3.47
CA ALA A 193 13.54 9.10 4.26
C ALA A 193 12.83 7.93 3.55
N GLN A 194 12.77 6.79 4.23
CA GLN A 194 12.17 5.56 3.67
C GLN A 194 10.65 5.55 3.86
N PRO A 195 9.90 4.78 3.05
CA PRO A 195 8.52 4.46 3.36
C PRO A 195 8.41 3.85 4.75
N ALA A 196 7.49 4.35 5.57
CA ALA A 196 7.42 4.00 6.98
C ALA A 196 6.05 3.44 7.38
N GLY A 197 6.05 2.47 8.30
CA GLY A 197 4.87 1.89 8.93
C GLY A 197 4.34 2.74 10.08
N TYR A 198 4.29 4.06 9.89
CA TYR A 198 3.77 5.07 10.81
C TYR A 198 2.53 5.75 10.24
N GLY A 199 1.85 6.57 11.06
CA GLY A 199 0.84 7.51 10.60
C GLY A 199 1.45 8.88 10.25
N TRP A 200 0.65 9.94 10.38
CA TRP A 200 1.09 11.30 10.03
C TRP A 200 2.18 11.85 10.97
N GLU A 201 2.37 11.26 12.16
CA GLU A 201 3.49 11.56 13.06
C GLU A 201 4.85 11.43 12.36
N TRP A 202 4.96 10.62 11.28
CA TRP A 202 6.14 10.51 10.44
C TRP A 202 6.59 11.86 9.84
N MET A 203 5.65 12.77 9.60
CA MET A 203 5.92 14.11 9.06
C MET A 203 6.39 15.11 10.12
N GLY A 204 6.39 14.73 11.40
CA GLY A 204 7.08 15.45 12.46
C GLY A 204 8.58 15.22 12.44
N ASN A 205 9.33 15.96 13.30
CA ASN A 205 10.79 15.81 13.40
C ASN A 205 11.24 14.82 14.49
N SER A 206 10.31 14.20 15.20
CA SER A 206 10.62 13.30 16.33
C SER A 206 11.10 11.91 15.89
N ILE A 207 10.61 11.42 14.74
CA ILE A 207 10.95 10.09 14.20
C ILE A 207 12.01 10.23 13.11
N TRP A 208 11.81 11.14 12.17
CA TRP A 208 12.75 11.50 11.12
C TRP A 208 12.98 13.00 11.15
N ASN A 209 14.24 13.43 11.18
CA ASN A 209 14.58 14.85 11.25
C ASN A 209 14.53 15.48 9.85
N TRP A 210 13.32 15.78 9.38
CA TRP A 210 13.07 16.39 8.08
C TRP A 210 13.78 17.72 7.91
N ASP A 211 13.83 18.56 8.96
CA ASP A 211 14.47 19.88 8.87
C ASP A 211 15.97 19.76 8.65
N ALA A 212 16.65 18.85 9.35
CA ALA A 212 18.09 18.62 9.15
C ALA A 212 18.39 18.04 7.76
N GLU A 213 17.55 17.14 7.26
CA GLU A 213 17.75 16.56 5.93
C GLU A 213 17.56 17.60 4.83
N ILE A 214 16.53 18.45 4.94
CA ILE A 214 16.29 19.56 4.01
C ILE A 214 17.42 20.59 4.02
N GLU A 215 18.05 20.87 5.18
CA GLU A 215 19.22 21.74 5.29
C GLU A 215 20.47 21.16 4.63
N GLN A 216 20.64 19.85 4.66
CA GLN A 216 21.80 19.17 4.08
C GLN A 216 21.67 18.97 2.55
N LEU A 217 20.47 18.78 2.05
CA LEU A 217 20.21 18.36 0.66
C LEU A 217 20.83 19.28 -0.40
N PRO A 218 20.83 20.63 -0.27
CA PRO A 218 21.46 21.53 -1.23
C PRO A 218 22.99 21.34 -1.33
N THR A 219 23.65 21.01 -0.22
CA THR A 219 25.10 20.73 -0.22
C THR A 219 25.40 19.47 -1.02
N LEU A 220 24.64 18.39 -0.80
CA LEU A 220 24.78 17.14 -1.54
C LEU A 220 24.48 17.33 -3.02
N LEU A 221 23.47 18.14 -3.36
CA LEU A 221 23.18 18.49 -4.75
C LEU A 221 24.33 19.26 -5.41
N ALA A 222 24.92 20.24 -4.70
CA ALA A 222 26.07 21.00 -5.20
C ALA A 222 27.30 20.12 -5.44
N GLU A 223 27.58 19.16 -4.54
CA GLU A 223 28.64 18.17 -4.71
C GLU A 223 28.40 17.31 -5.94
N LYS A 224 27.14 16.86 -6.15
CA LYS A 224 26.75 16.08 -7.32
C LYS A 224 26.91 16.85 -8.63
N VAL A 225 26.51 18.12 -8.65
CA VAL A 225 26.68 19.02 -9.81
C VAL A 225 28.13 19.26 -10.13
N ALA A 226 28.99 19.30 -9.13
CA ALA A 226 30.43 19.52 -9.31
C ALA A 226 31.22 18.23 -9.65
N ALA A 227 30.59 17.08 -9.58
CA ALA A 227 31.26 15.81 -9.89
C ALA A 227 31.61 15.72 -11.39
N PRO A 228 32.78 15.15 -11.75
CA PRO A 228 33.25 15.03 -13.13
C PRO A 228 32.44 14.01 -13.94
#